data_6062dc0cf822d0534047ff803ebb0c8f
#
_entry.id   6062dc0cf822d0534047ff803ebb0c8f
#
_cell.length_a   1.000
_cell.length_b   1.000
_cell.length_c   1.000
_cell.angle_alpha   90.00
_cell.angle_beta   90.00
_cell.angle_gamma   90.00
#
_symmetry.space_group_name_H-M   'P 1'
#
loop_
_entity.id
_entity.type
_entity.pdbx_description
1 polymer ?
#
loop_
_entity_poly.entity_id
_entity_poly.type
_entity_poly.pdbx_seq_one_letter_code
_entity_poly.pdbx_strand_id
1 'polypeptide(L)'
;ALARRQPLLPDPMLSTEWIGYFAASLTTLSFVPQVWQTWKTRHTKDISLRMYLLFTCGVALWLVYGLLLEAWPIIVANAVTLVLAGTVLTLKLRHG
;
A
#
# COMPACT_ATOMS: atom_id res chain seq x y z
N ALA A 1 -5.51 -3.32 23.73
CA ALA A 1 -4.84 -2.07 23.45
C ALA A 1 -3.93 -1.65 24.60
N LEU A 2 -4.48 -1.71 25.79
CA LEU A 2 -3.73 -1.29 26.97
C LEU A 2 -2.58 -2.24 27.29
N ALA A 3 -2.79 -3.50 27.00
CA ALA A 3 -1.80 -4.51 27.33
C ALA A 3 -0.45 -4.23 26.67
N ARG A 4 -0.47 -3.53 25.58
CA ARG A 4 0.78 -3.25 24.92
C ARG A 4 1.55 -2.08 25.53
N ARG A 5 0.97 -1.47 26.53
CA ARG A 5 1.64 -0.36 27.21
C ARG A 5 2.52 -0.92 28.29
N GLN A 6 3.67 -1.37 27.91
CA GLN A 6 4.67 -1.92 28.82
C GLN A 6 5.88 -1.00 28.82
N PRO A 7 5.78 0.13 29.50
CA PRO A 7 6.82 1.15 29.37
C PRO A 7 8.17 0.73 29.91
N LEU A 8 8.17 -0.25 30.78
CA LEU A 8 9.43 -0.67 31.39
C LEU A 8 10.21 -1.64 30.52
N LEU A 9 9.57 -2.20 29.52
CA LEU A 9 10.22 -3.18 28.67
C LEU A 9 10.68 -2.52 27.39
N PRO A 10 11.75 -3.04 26.77
CA PRO A 10 12.07 -2.63 25.42
C PRO A 10 10.82 -2.83 24.58
N ASP A 11 10.50 -1.85 23.80
CA ASP A 11 9.26 -1.89 23.06
C ASP A 11 9.38 -2.92 21.93
N PRO A 12 8.76 -4.09 22.06
CA PRO A 12 8.80 -5.07 20.97
C PRO A 12 8.09 -4.55 19.73
N MET A 13 7.26 -3.54 19.88
CA MET A 13 6.60 -2.91 18.75
C MET A 13 7.60 -2.25 17.82
N LEU A 14 8.71 -1.75 18.37
CA LEU A 14 9.74 -1.14 17.55
C LEU A 14 10.29 -2.15 16.55
N SER A 15 10.64 -3.34 17.03
CA SER A 15 11.14 -4.38 16.15
C SER A 15 10.08 -4.81 15.15
N THR A 16 8.86 -4.94 15.63
CA THR A 16 7.75 -5.31 14.76
C THR A 16 7.52 -4.25 13.70
N GLU A 17 7.58 -3.00 14.08
CA GLU A 17 7.39 -1.91 13.13
C GLU A 17 8.50 -1.88 12.09
N TRP A 18 9.72 -2.18 12.48
CA TRP A 18 10.83 -2.23 11.52
C TRP A 18 10.57 -3.26 10.45
N ILE A 19 10.07 -4.43 10.83
CA ILE A 19 9.73 -5.46 9.88
C ILE A 19 8.65 -4.95 8.94
N GLY A 20 7.64 -4.27 9.50
CA GLY A 20 6.57 -3.70 8.71
C GLY A 20 7.07 -2.68 7.70
N TYR A 21 7.91 -1.77 8.13
CA TYR A 21 8.45 -0.77 7.22
C TYR A 21 9.33 -1.39 6.16
N PHE A 22 10.14 -2.36 6.54
CA PHE A 22 11.00 -3.03 5.56
C PHE A 22 10.18 -3.77 4.52
N ALA A 23 9.20 -4.54 4.97
CA ALA A 23 8.34 -5.29 4.07
C ALA A 23 7.55 -4.35 3.16
N ALA A 24 7.01 -3.27 3.74
CA ALA A 24 6.25 -2.30 2.98
C ALA A 24 7.11 -1.62 1.91
N SER A 25 8.37 -1.35 2.26
CA SER A 25 9.29 -0.75 1.29
C SER A 25 9.52 -1.68 0.10
N LEU A 26 9.74 -2.95 0.39
CA LEU A 26 9.98 -3.93 -0.67
C LEU A 26 8.78 -4.06 -1.59
N THR A 27 7.59 -4.21 -1.00
CA THR A 27 6.39 -4.41 -1.82
C THR A 27 6.03 -3.15 -2.60
N THR A 28 6.16 -2.00 -1.98
CA THR A 28 5.84 -0.74 -2.65
C THR A 28 6.84 -0.44 -3.77
N LEU A 29 8.12 -0.64 -3.50
CA LEU A 29 9.15 -0.40 -4.51
C LEU A 29 8.99 -1.34 -5.69
N SER A 30 8.53 -2.55 -5.46
CA SER A 30 8.31 -3.49 -6.56
C SER A 30 7.20 -3.02 -7.49
N PHE A 31 6.33 -2.18 -7.02
CA PHE A 31 5.24 -1.62 -7.80
C PHE A 31 5.70 -0.49 -8.72
N VAL A 32 6.72 0.25 -8.27
CA VAL A 32 7.13 1.48 -8.95
C VAL A 32 7.51 1.25 -10.41
N PRO A 33 8.33 0.24 -10.75
CA PRO A 33 8.67 0.03 -12.15
C PRO A 33 7.44 -0.24 -13.01
N GLN A 34 6.47 -0.97 -12.48
CA GLN A 34 5.27 -1.29 -13.23
C GLN A 34 4.44 -0.03 -13.49
N VAL A 35 4.30 0.81 -12.46
CA VAL A 35 3.56 2.06 -12.62
C VAL A 35 4.26 2.97 -13.62
N TRP A 36 5.57 3.06 -13.50
CA TRP A 36 6.36 3.88 -14.42
C TRP A 36 6.21 3.41 -15.86
N GLN A 37 6.29 2.11 -16.05
CA GLN A 37 6.17 1.53 -17.38
C GLN A 37 4.79 1.81 -17.96
N THR A 38 3.75 1.63 -17.16
CA THR A 38 2.38 1.88 -17.60
C THR A 38 2.17 3.34 -17.92
N TRP A 39 2.69 4.21 -17.08
CA TRP A 39 2.59 5.65 -17.29
C TRP A 39 3.25 6.05 -18.59
N LYS A 40 4.45 5.54 -18.81
CA LYS A 40 5.26 5.91 -19.95
C LYS A 40 4.69 5.37 -21.26
N THR A 41 4.27 4.11 -21.27
CA THR A 41 3.82 3.46 -22.49
C THR A 41 2.33 3.58 -22.75
N ARG A 42 1.56 3.89 -21.71
CA ARG A 42 0.09 3.91 -21.79
C ARG A 42 -0.47 2.55 -22.18
N HIS A 43 0.28 1.50 -21.94
CA HIS A 43 -0.11 0.15 -22.30
C HIS A 43 -0.90 -0.47 -21.17
N THR A 44 -2.21 -0.49 -21.29
CA THR A 44 -3.09 -0.98 -20.23
C THR A 44 -3.96 -2.16 -20.64
N LYS A 45 -3.76 -2.69 -21.84
CA LYS A 45 -4.61 -3.76 -22.34
C LYS A 45 -4.58 -5.01 -21.48
N ASP A 46 -3.40 -5.32 -20.94
CA ASP A 46 -3.24 -6.55 -20.16
C ASP A 46 -3.63 -6.38 -18.71
N ILE A 47 -4.05 -5.19 -18.33
CA ILE A 47 -4.43 -4.91 -16.94
C ILE A 47 -5.91 -5.23 -16.78
N SER A 48 -6.23 -6.09 -15.83
CA SER A 48 -7.61 -6.42 -15.52
C SER A 48 -8.24 -5.29 -14.71
N LEU A 49 -9.25 -4.66 -15.29
CA LEU A 49 -9.96 -3.59 -14.60
C LEU A 49 -10.61 -4.11 -13.32
N ARG A 50 -11.24 -5.27 -13.41
CA ARG A 50 -11.91 -5.85 -12.26
C ARG A 50 -10.95 -6.12 -11.12
N MET A 51 -9.79 -6.69 -11.46
CA MET A 51 -8.79 -7.00 -10.44
C MET A 51 -8.27 -5.72 -9.80
N TYR A 52 -8.01 -4.70 -10.59
CA TYR A 52 -7.48 -3.44 -10.04
C TYR A 52 -8.51 -2.69 -9.21
N LEU A 53 -9.79 -2.79 -9.58
CA LEU A 53 -10.83 -2.19 -8.76
C LEU A 53 -10.88 -2.86 -7.39
N LEU A 54 -10.85 -4.19 -7.37
CA LEU A 54 -10.85 -4.92 -6.11
C LEU A 54 -9.60 -4.62 -5.30
N PHE A 55 -8.46 -4.61 -5.96
CA PHE A 55 -7.20 -4.33 -5.29
C PHE A 55 -7.19 -2.93 -4.68
N THR A 56 -7.62 -1.94 -5.46
CA THR A 56 -7.62 -0.56 -4.99
C THR A 56 -8.59 -0.38 -3.83
N CYS A 57 -9.76 -1.01 -3.90
CA CYS A 57 -10.69 -0.98 -2.78
C CYS A 57 -10.11 -1.63 -1.54
N GLY A 58 -9.41 -2.74 -1.71
CA GLY A 58 -8.77 -3.41 -0.59
C GLY A 58 -7.70 -2.55 0.04
N VAL A 59 -6.91 -1.89 -0.78
CA VAL A 59 -5.87 -1.00 -0.27
C VAL A 59 -6.49 0.15 0.50
N ALA A 60 -7.58 0.72 -0.01
CA ALA A 60 -8.26 1.81 0.67
C ALA A 60 -8.79 1.35 2.03
N LEU A 61 -9.36 0.16 2.09
CA LEU A 61 -9.85 -0.38 3.36
C LEU A 61 -8.71 -0.65 4.33
N TRP A 62 -7.59 -1.15 3.84
CA TRP A 62 -6.43 -1.35 4.68
C TRP A 62 -5.90 -0.03 5.22
N LEU A 63 -5.97 1.02 4.43
CA LEU A 63 -5.56 2.34 4.89
C LEU A 63 -6.45 2.81 6.02
N VAL A 64 -7.77 2.64 5.89
CA VAL A 64 -8.70 3.00 6.95
C VAL A 64 -8.39 2.19 8.20
N TYR A 65 -8.18 0.90 8.05
CA TYR A 65 -7.85 0.02 9.16
C TYR A 65 -6.58 0.50 9.87
N GLY A 66 -5.56 0.82 9.09
CA GLY A 66 -4.32 1.32 9.66
C GLY A 66 -4.51 2.62 10.41
N LEU A 67 -5.32 3.52 9.87
CA LEU A 67 -5.59 4.79 10.53
C LEU A 67 -6.30 4.58 11.86
N LEU A 68 -7.26 3.66 11.88
CA LEU A 68 -8.00 3.38 13.11
C LEU A 68 -7.11 2.78 14.18
N LEU A 69 -6.12 2.00 13.79
CA LEU A 69 -5.19 1.38 14.72
C LEU A 69 -3.95 2.22 14.98
N GLU A 70 -3.80 3.33 14.27
CA GLU A 70 -2.60 4.15 14.33
C GLU A 70 -1.35 3.31 14.04
N ALA A 71 -1.48 2.41 13.08
CA ALA A 71 -0.40 1.52 12.68
C ALA A 71 0.35 2.15 11.51
N TRP A 72 1.38 2.91 11.82
CA TRP A 72 2.07 3.74 10.83
C TRP A 72 2.64 2.98 9.65
N PRO A 73 3.24 1.79 9.81
CA PRO A 73 3.70 1.08 8.62
C PRO A 73 2.57 0.76 7.65
N ILE A 74 1.41 0.40 8.18
CA ILE A 74 0.24 0.10 7.35
C ILE A 74 -0.26 1.37 6.67
N ILE A 75 -0.29 2.47 7.43
CA ILE A 75 -0.77 3.75 6.89
C ILE A 75 0.11 4.18 5.72
N VAL A 76 1.41 4.22 5.95
CA VAL A 76 2.33 4.71 4.93
C VAL A 76 2.30 3.82 3.70
N ALA A 77 2.39 2.51 3.92
CA ALA A 77 2.43 1.57 2.80
C ALA A 77 1.18 1.66 1.94
N ASN A 78 0.02 1.71 2.59
CA ASN A 78 -1.23 1.69 1.83
C ASN A 78 -1.55 3.05 1.22
N ALA A 79 -1.12 4.13 1.86
CA ALA A 79 -1.28 5.45 1.27
C ALA A 79 -0.49 5.56 -0.03
N VAL A 80 0.78 5.13 -0.01
CA VAL A 80 1.62 5.16 -1.21
C VAL A 80 1.06 4.21 -2.26
N THR A 81 0.70 3.01 -1.85
CA THR A 81 0.16 2.02 -2.79
C THR A 81 -1.15 2.51 -3.40
N LEU A 82 -1.97 3.20 -2.63
CA LEU A 82 -3.23 3.73 -3.14
C LEU A 82 -2.97 4.75 -4.26
N VAL A 83 -1.98 5.60 -4.08
CA VAL A 83 -1.62 6.56 -5.12
C VAL A 83 -1.15 5.83 -6.37
N LEU A 84 -0.28 4.84 -6.20
CA LEU A 84 0.25 4.08 -7.32
C LEU A 84 -0.84 3.29 -8.04
N ALA A 85 -1.65 2.59 -7.27
CA ALA A 85 -2.73 1.78 -7.84
C ALA A 85 -3.77 2.68 -8.50
N GLY A 86 -4.06 3.82 -7.89
CA GLY A 86 -4.97 4.77 -8.46
C GLY A 86 -4.48 5.33 -9.79
N THR A 87 -3.17 5.52 -9.90
CA THR A 87 -2.57 5.97 -11.16
C THR A 87 -2.78 4.93 -12.25
N VAL A 88 -2.49 3.67 -11.93
CA VAL A 88 -2.68 2.59 -12.91
C VAL A 88 -4.15 2.46 -13.30
N LEU A 89 -5.02 2.51 -12.30
CA LEU A 89 -6.46 2.39 -12.57
C LEU A 89 -6.95 3.53 -13.44
N THR A 90 -6.50 4.75 -13.17
CA THR A 90 -6.87 5.89 -13.98
C THR A 90 -6.41 5.70 -15.43
N LEU A 91 -5.17 5.24 -15.60
CA LEU A 91 -4.66 5.00 -16.95
C LEU A 91 -5.47 3.92 -17.65
N LYS A 92 -5.84 2.86 -16.92
CA LYS A 92 -6.66 1.80 -17.49
C LYS A 92 -7.99 2.34 -17.96
N LEU A 93 -8.63 3.18 -17.16
CA LEU A 93 -9.94 3.74 -17.52
C LEU A 93 -9.83 4.69 -18.70
N ARG A 94 -8.70 5.37 -18.85
CA ARG A 94 -8.55 6.33 -19.94
C ARG A 94 -8.07 5.69 -21.23
N HIS A 95 -7.32 4.63 -21.16
CA HIS A 95 -6.71 4.04 -22.35
C HIS A 95 -7.21 2.64 -22.68
N GLY A 96 -8.08 2.11 -21.87
CA GLY A 96 -8.70 0.82 -22.15
C GLY A 96 -7.76 -0.33 -21.89
#